data_7c159abaedd2a8c19714a24cd5960d39
#
_entry.id   7c159abaedd2a8c19714a24cd5960d39
#
_cell.length_a   1.000
_cell.length_b   1.000
_cell.length_c   1.000
_cell.angle_alpha   90.00
_cell.angle_beta   90.00
_cell.angle_gamma   90.00
#
_symmetry.space_group_name_H-M   'P 1'
#
loop_
_entity.id
_entity.type
_entity.pdbx_description
1 polymer ?
#
loop_
_entity_poly.entity_id
_entity_poly.type
_entity_poly.pdbx_seq_one_letter_code
_entity_poly.pdbx_strand_id
1 'polypeptide(L)' 'MTKHVAVPIPEVHRYSLVILRLAQVKARTGRSRSSIYADIKAGRFVAPINIGPRAVGWLAHEVDEWITARIAESRGGAR' A
#
# COMPACT_ATOMS: atom_id res chain seq x y z
N MET A 1 21.54 21.33 11.98
CA MET A 1 21.05 21.03 11.96
C MET A 1 20.24 20.66 11.39
N THR A 2 19.87 20.14 11.20
CA THR A 2 19.13 19.75 10.53
C THR A 2 18.02 20.05 10.77
N LYS A 3 17.38 20.24 10.16
CA LYS A 3 16.40 20.41 10.30
C LYS A 3 15.63 19.54 9.96
N HIS A 4 15.46 18.72 10.24
CA HIS A 4 14.65 17.71 9.93
C HIS A 4 13.41 17.93 10.60
N VAL A 5 12.46 18.06 9.86
CA VAL A 5 11.14 18.26 10.38
C VAL A 5 10.54 16.95 10.76
N ALA A 6 10.19 16.84 11.98
CA ALA A 6 9.53 15.62 12.42
C ALA A 6 8.12 15.62 11.93
N VAL A 7 7.80 14.65 11.12
CA VAL A 7 6.44 14.46 10.66
C VAL A 7 5.76 13.53 11.65
N PRO A 8 4.63 13.92 12.19
CA PRO A 8 3.95 13.05 13.14
C PRO A 8 3.60 11.72 12.51
N ILE A 9 3.88 10.66 13.21
CA ILE A 9 3.56 9.33 12.75
C ILE A 9 2.44 8.79 13.61
N PRO A 10 1.32 8.40 13.02
CA PRO A 10 0.24 7.84 13.82
C PRO A 10 0.72 6.67 14.64
N GLU A 11 0.26 6.60 15.86
CA GLU A 11 0.69 5.56 16.76
C GLU A 11 0.47 4.18 16.18
N VAL A 12 -0.65 4.00 15.54
CA VAL A 12 -1.04 2.71 15.01
C VAL A 12 -0.07 2.23 13.92
N HIS A 13 0.61 3.16 13.24
CA HIS A 13 1.48 2.80 12.13
C HIS A 13 2.95 2.78 12.52
N ARG A 14 3.25 3.08 13.76
CA ARG A 14 4.62 3.30 14.16
C ARG A 14 5.52 2.10 13.90
N TYR A 15 4.96 0.90 14.04
CA TYR A 15 5.76 -0.31 13.91
C TYR A 15 5.65 -0.94 12.53
N SER A 16 4.97 -0.27 11.61
CA SER A 16 4.67 -0.87 10.30
C SER A 16 5.09 0.01 9.14
N LEU A 17 6.09 0.84 9.36
CA LEU A 17 6.54 1.74 8.30
C LEU A 17 7.53 1.04 7.39
N VAL A 18 7.00 0.14 6.61
CA VAL A 18 7.78 -0.62 5.64
C VAL A 18 7.27 -0.22 4.25
N ILE A 19 8.19 0.08 3.37
CA ILE A 19 7.86 0.42 1.99
C ILE A 19 8.05 -0.82 1.14
N LEU A 20 7.04 -1.14 0.35
CA LEU A 20 7.11 -2.25 -0.59
C LEU A 20 7.32 -1.71 -1.99
N ARG A 21 8.12 -2.40 -2.77
CA ARG A 21 8.25 -2.10 -4.18
C ARG A 21 7.24 -2.94 -4.97
N LEU A 22 7.09 -2.63 -6.23
CA LEU A 22 6.07 -3.28 -7.05
C LEU A 22 6.14 -4.81 -6.99
N ALA A 23 7.35 -5.37 -7.08
CA ALA A 23 7.49 -6.81 -7.07
C ALA A 23 6.93 -7.42 -5.79
N GLN A 24 7.12 -6.74 -4.67
CA GLN A 24 6.61 -7.21 -3.40
C GLN A 24 5.09 -7.04 -3.31
N VAL A 25 4.56 -5.96 -3.86
CA VAL A 25 3.11 -5.76 -3.89
C VAL A 25 2.46 -6.85 -4.73
N LYS A 26 3.05 -7.14 -5.89
CA LYS A 26 2.55 -8.23 -6.73
C LYS A 26 2.53 -9.54 -5.98
N ALA A 27 3.61 -9.84 -5.27
CA ALA A 27 3.71 -11.09 -4.53
C ALA A 27 2.67 -11.16 -3.42
N ARG A 28 2.44 -10.07 -2.72
CA ARG A 28 1.48 -10.06 -1.61
C ARG A 28 0.04 -10.14 -2.07
N THR A 29 -0.27 -9.49 -3.18
CA THR A 29 -1.66 -9.42 -3.64
C THR A 29 -2.00 -10.49 -4.64
N GLY A 30 -0.99 -11.09 -5.26
CA GLY A 30 -1.22 -12.04 -6.33
C GLY A 30 -1.72 -11.41 -7.61
N ARG A 31 -1.58 -10.10 -7.75
CA ARG A 31 -2.11 -9.40 -8.91
C ARG A 31 -0.98 -9.00 -9.84
N SER A 32 -1.31 -8.86 -11.11
CA SER A 32 -0.34 -8.44 -12.12
C SER A 32 -0.09 -6.94 -12.03
N ARG A 33 1.02 -6.51 -12.61
CA ARG A 33 1.33 -5.09 -12.71
C ARG A 33 0.17 -4.32 -13.36
N SER A 34 -0.35 -4.84 -14.45
CA SER A 34 -1.43 -4.17 -15.18
C SER A 34 -2.66 -4.00 -14.31
N SER A 35 -3.02 -5.05 -13.57
CA SER A 35 -4.19 -4.98 -12.71
C SER A 35 -3.99 -3.99 -11.58
N ILE A 36 -2.80 -3.98 -10.99
CA ILE A 36 -2.51 -3.06 -9.91
C ILE A 36 -2.66 -1.62 -10.39
N TYR A 37 -2.02 -1.29 -11.52
CA TYR A 37 -2.07 0.08 -11.99
C TYR A 37 -3.45 0.48 -12.51
N ALA A 38 -4.18 -0.45 -13.08
CA ALA A 38 -5.55 -0.18 -13.48
C ALA A 38 -6.40 0.16 -12.27
N ASP A 39 -6.22 -0.59 -11.19
CA ASP A 39 -6.98 -0.34 -9.98
C ASP A 39 -6.57 0.95 -9.28
N ILE A 40 -5.30 1.30 -9.33
CA ILE A 40 -4.85 2.58 -8.79
C ILE A 40 -5.56 3.71 -9.54
N LYS A 41 -5.57 3.62 -10.86
CA LYS A 41 -6.19 4.64 -11.68
C LYS A 41 -7.68 4.74 -11.40
N ALA A 42 -8.30 3.61 -11.13
CA ALA A 42 -9.75 3.57 -10.86
C ALA A 42 -10.08 3.87 -9.40
N GLY A 43 -9.09 4.08 -8.57
CA GLY A 43 -9.32 4.39 -7.16
C GLY A 43 -9.65 3.18 -6.33
N ARG A 44 -9.30 1.99 -6.80
CA ARG A 44 -9.61 0.75 -6.09
C ARG A 44 -8.41 0.10 -5.43
N PHE A 45 -7.25 0.66 -5.58
CA PHE A 45 -6.07 0.14 -4.92
C PHE A 45 -5.28 1.29 -4.30
N VAL A 46 -4.44 0.94 -3.34
CA VAL A 46 -3.62 1.90 -2.63
C VAL A 46 -2.74 2.68 -3.60
N ALA A 47 -2.74 3.99 -3.48
CA ALA A 47 -1.88 4.80 -4.30
C ALA A 47 -0.44 4.68 -3.83
N PRO A 48 0.51 4.61 -4.75
CA PRO A 48 1.91 4.55 -4.35
C PRO A 48 2.40 5.90 -3.85
N ILE A 49 3.47 5.86 -3.09
CA ILE A 49 4.14 7.07 -2.65
C ILE A 49 5.44 7.21 -3.40
N ASN A 50 5.86 8.44 -3.57
CA ASN A 50 7.10 8.74 -4.27
C ASN A 50 8.25 8.62 -3.27
N ILE A 51 9.18 7.74 -3.55
CA ILE A 51 10.29 7.51 -2.63
C ILE A 51 11.63 7.93 -3.21
N GLY A 52 11.61 8.57 -4.37
CA GLY A 52 12.84 9.05 -4.98
C GLY A 52 12.62 9.32 -6.45
N PRO A 53 13.64 9.79 -7.15
CA PRO A 53 13.49 10.02 -8.58
C PRO A 53 13.11 8.73 -9.29
N ARG A 54 11.98 8.73 -9.96
CA ARG A 54 11.52 7.57 -10.71
C ARG A 54 11.33 6.34 -9.85
N ALA A 55 11.08 6.54 -8.56
CA ALA A 55 10.91 5.41 -7.67
C ALA A 55 9.65 5.61 -6.84
N VAL A 56 8.81 4.60 -6.84
CA VAL A 56 7.60 4.63 -6.03
C VAL A 56 7.53 3.38 -5.19
N GLY A 57 6.76 3.46 -4.14
CA GLY A 57 6.55 2.32 -3.27
C GLY A 57 5.19 2.43 -2.61
N TRP A 58 4.85 1.43 -1.85
CA TRP A 58 3.58 1.36 -1.15
C TRP A 58 3.85 1.06 0.31
N LEU A 59 3.08 1.66 1.21
CA LEU A 59 3.18 1.32 2.61
C LEU A 59 2.64 -0.09 2.82
N ALA A 60 3.43 -0.92 3.47
CA ALA A 60 3.07 -2.31 3.66
C ALA A 60 1.75 -2.45 4.39
N HIS A 61 1.53 -1.67 5.44
CA HIS A 61 0.31 -1.82 6.21
C HIS A 61 -0.92 -1.43 5.40
N GLU A 62 -0.78 -0.47 4.48
CA GLU A 62 -1.90 -0.10 3.63
C GLU A 62 -2.25 -1.21 2.65
N VAL A 63 -1.21 -1.86 2.12
CA VAL A 63 -1.43 -3.01 1.25
C VAL A 63 -2.11 -4.13 2.03
N ASP A 64 -1.65 -4.36 3.25
CA ASP A 64 -2.25 -5.39 4.10
C ASP A 64 -3.70 -5.08 4.44
N GLU A 65 -4.01 -3.81 4.70
CA GLU A 65 -5.39 -3.40 4.96
C GLU A 65 -6.26 -3.63 3.73
N TRP A 66 -5.72 -3.34 2.55
CA TRP A 66 -6.45 -3.58 1.32
C TRP A 66 -6.76 -5.07 1.16
N ILE A 67 -5.76 -5.92 1.44
CA ILE A 67 -5.95 -7.37 1.37
C ILE A 67 -7.02 -7.82 2.36
N THR A 68 -6.95 -7.31 3.57
CA THR A 68 -7.94 -7.64 4.60
C THR A 68 -9.34 -7.26 4.14
N ALA A 69 -9.47 -6.09 3.53
CA ALA A 69 -10.77 -5.65 3.03
C ALA A 69 -11.28 -6.54 1.91
N ARG A 70 -10.38 -6.99 1.03
CA ARG A 70 -10.78 -7.91 -0.04
C ARG A 70 -11.27 -9.23 0.52
N ILE A 71 -10.59 -9.73 1.55
CA ILE A 71 -11.01 -10.97 2.19
C ILE A 71 -12.41 -10.80 2.80
N ALA A 72 -12.61 -9.69 3.50
CA ALA A 72 -13.89 -9.45 4.14
C ALA A 72 -15.00 -9.33 3.10
N GLU A 73 -14.76 -8.63 2.02
CA GLU A 73 -15.76 -8.49 0.97
C GLU A 73 -16.10 -9.83 0.35
N SER A 74 -15.07 -10.63 0.11
CA SER A 74 -15.30 -11.91 -0.54
C SER A 74 -16.05 -12.87 0.34
N ARG A 75 -15.76 -12.86 1.61
CA ARG A 75 -16.37 -13.84 2.52
C ARG A 75 -17.59 -13.27 3.23
N GLY A 76 -17.45 -12.08 3.77
CA GLY A 76 -18.52 -11.50 4.53
C GLY A 76 -19.65 -11.00 3.67
N GLY A 77 -19.30 -10.39 2.56
CA GLY A 77 -20.31 -9.83 1.68
C GLY A 77 -21.09 -10.87 0.96
N ALA A 78 -20.55 -12.06 0.98
CA ALA A 78 -21.22 -13.10 0.27
C ALA A 78 -22.51 -13.48 0.93
N ARG A 79 -22.88 -13.01 1.72
CA ARG A 79 -24.00 -13.44 2.23
C ARG A 79 -24.87 -13.22 1.91
#